data_c7ef7a10396791897f02ed3dab9f8947
#
_entry.id   c7ef7a10396791897f02ed3dab9f8947
#
_cell.length_a   1.000
_cell.length_b   1.000
_cell.length_c   1.000
_cell.angle_alpha   90.00
_cell.angle_beta   90.00
_cell.angle_gamma   90.00
#
_symmetry.space_group_name_H-M   'P 1'
#
loop_
_entity.id
_entity.type
_entity.pdbx_description
1 polymer ?
#
loop_
_entity_poly.entity_id
_entity_poly.type
_entity_poly.pdbx_seq_one_letter_code
_entity_poly.pdbx_strand_id
1 'polypeptide(L)'
;MRETNSGGCYQRRARRGKSGGRIEQHLVGAKLQTRHPERDVPNHPGHAGDLQTGRTGDFEVDSISYHVTATPGRDVIEKCRANAAANRHPVLVVPGDQLLKAKHLAEDEGISDRVTILALEDFVAQNVIEISVEHGNDFYATLQQIIGEYNRRIEEAETDMALKIELL
;
A
#
# COMPACT_ATOMS: atom_id res chain seq x y z
N MET A 1 -45.49 -6.37 0.55
CA MET A 1 -44.56 -5.19 0.51
C MET A 1 -43.23 -5.63 1.10
N ARG A 2 -42.20 -5.73 0.27
CA ARG A 2 -40.83 -6.05 0.72
C ARG A 2 -40.02 -4.78 0.57
N GLU A 3 -39.60 -4.21 1.71
CA GLU A 3 -38.68 -3.08 1.73
C GLU A 3 -37.27 -3.58 1.32
N THR A 4 -36.76 -3.05 0.23
CA THR A 4 -35.41 -3.30 -0.26
C THR A 4 -34.44 -2.38 0.49
N ASN A 5 -33.61 -2.98 1.32
CA ASN A 5 -32.57 -2.30 2.10
C ASN A 5 -31.42 -1.87 1.17
N SER A 6 -31.49 -0.64 0.64
CA SER A 6 -30.47 -0.05 -0.25
C SER A 6 -29.40 0.79 0.48
N GLY A 7 -29.37 0.74 1.82
CA GLY A 7 -28.49 1.60 2.62
C GLY A 7 -27.04 1.11 2.83
N GLY A 8 -26.74 -0.18 2.56
CA GLY A 8 -25.46 -0.79 2.94
C GLY A 8 -24.24 -0.41 2.07
N CYS A 9 -24.46 -0.08 0.82
CA CYS A 9 -23.36 0.16 -0.14
C CYS A 9 -22.76 1.57 -0.02
N TYR A 10 -23.57 2.58 0.31
CA TYR A 10 -23.11 3.97 0.42
C TYR A 10 -22.26 4.25 1.67
N GLN A 11 -22.57 3.61 2.79
CA GLN A 11 -21.80 3.80 4.04
C GLN A 11 -20.42 3.14 3.98
N ARG A 12 -20.25 2.04 3.25
CA ARG A 12 -18.94 1.39 3.05
C ARG A 12 -17.99 2.24 2.21
N ARG A 13 -18.51 2.97 1.20
CA ARG A 13 -17.71 3.82 0.32
C ARG A 13 -17.20 5.08 1.04
N ALA A 14 -18.01 5.69 1.92
CA ALA A 14 -17.61 6.87 2.69
C ALA A 14 -16.58 6.56 3.79
N ARG A 15 -16.60 5.36 4.39
CA ARG A 15 -15.57 4.89 5.33
C ARG A 15 -14.24 4.58 4.63
N ARG A 16 -14.27 4.05 3.40
CA ARG A 16 -13.08 3.74 2.61
C ARG A 16 -12.24 4.99 2.32
N GLY A 17 -12.83 6.16 2.11
CA GLY A 17 -12.13 7.41 1.81
C GLY A 17 -11.31 7.99 2.97
N LYS A 18 -11.66 7.73 4.23
CA LYS A 18 -10.94 8.24 5.42
C LYS A 18 -9.91 7.24 5.99
N SER A 19 -10.07 5.96 5.73
CA SER A 19 -9.21 4.89 6.26
C SER A 19 -8.36 4.22 5.18
N GLY A 20 -8.65 4.44 3.90
CA GLY A 20 -8.08 3.71 2.76
C GLY A 20 -6.56 3.80 2.73
N GLY A 21 -6.00 4.99 2.72
CA GLY A 21 -4.55 5.17 2.64
C GLY A 21 -3.76 4.52 3.78
N ARG A 22 -4.36 4.41 4.97
CA ARG A 22 -3.75 3.74 6.12
C ARG A 22 -3.71 2.23 5.96
N ILE A 23 -4.82 1.63 5.53
CA ILE A 23 -4.92 0.18 5.28
C ILE A 23 -3.88 -0.24 4.25
N GLU A 24 -3.83 0.46 3.13
CA GLU A 24 -2.92 0.18 2.02
C GLU A 24 -1.45 0.32 2.45
N GLN A 25 -1.10 1.38 3.18
CA GLN A 25 0.25 1.60 3.68
C GLN A 25 0.69 0.47 4.63
N HIS A 26 -0.12 0.11 5.62
CA HIS A 26 0.22 -0.97 6.56
C HIS A 26 0.28 -2.33 5.86
N LEU A 27 -0.58 -2.58 4.86
CA LEU A 27 -0.56 -3.83 4.10
C LEU A 27 0.71 -3.97 3.24
N VAL A 28 1.12 -2.89 2.57
CA VAL A 28 2.40 -2.85 1.83
C VAL A 28 3.58 -3.03 2.80
N GLY A 29 3.57 -2.35 3.93
CA GLY A 29 4.60 -2.50 4.95
C GLY A 29 4.69 -3.93 5.50
N ALA A 30 3.55 -4.56 5.78
CA ALA A 30 3.49 -5.96 6.24
C ALA A 30 4.07 -6.93 5.19
N LYS A 31 3.70 -6.75 3.94
CA LYS A 31 4.24 -7.54 2.83
C LYS A 31 5.76 -7.37 2.70
N LEU A 32 6.27 -6.14 2.76
CA LEU A 32 7.70 -5.87 2.67
C LEU A 32 8.47 -6.48 3.85
N GLN A 33 7.93 -6.37 5.09
CA GLN A 33 8.53 -6.98 6.27
C GLN A 33 8.54 -8.51 6.19
N THR A 34 7.45 -9.13 5.71
CA THR A 34 7.38 -10.59 5.54
C THR A 34 8.37 -11.06 4.47
N ARG A 35 8.56 -10.29 3.39
CA ARG A 35 9.52 -10.59 2.33
C ARG A 35 10.95 -10.42 2.76
N HIS A 36 11.22 -9.45 3.64
CA HIS A 36 12.56 -9.09 4.10
C HIS A 36 12.62 -9.10 5.64
N PRO A 37 12.55 -10.30 6.26
CA PRO A 37 12.49 -10.42 7.72
C PRO A 37 13.76 -9.88 8.42
N GLU A 38 14.88 -9.83 7.70
CA GLU A 38 16.16 -9.29 8.17
C GLU A 38 16.26 -7.76 8.17
N ARG A 39 15.27 -7.08 7.55
CA ARG A 39 15.23 -5.62 7.45
C ARG A 39 14.25 -5.03 8.45
N ASP A 40 14.54 -3.84 8.91
CA ASP A 40 13.59 -3.03 9.68
C ASP A 40 12.77 -2.18 8.70
N VAL A 41 11.56 -2.64 8.39
CA VAL A 41 10.60 -1.90 7.56
C VAL A 41 9.81 -0.94 8.45
N PRO A 42 9.97 0.39 8.29
CA PRO A 42 9.37 1.38 9.17
C PRO A 42 7.84 1.20 9.32
N ASN A 43 7.33 1.43 10.52
CA ASN A 43 5.89 1.42 10.82
C ASN A 43 5.47 2.81 11.32
N HIS A 44 4.93 3.62 10.42
CA HIS A 44 4.46 4.97 10.73
C HIS A 44 2.95 5.06 10.69
N PRO A 45 2.33 5.89 11.54
CA PRO A 45 0.91 6.21 11.41
C PRO A 45 0.60 6.72 10.00
N GLY A 46 -0.47 6.24 9.38
CA GLY A 46 -0.82 6.57 8.00
C GLY A 46 -1.20 8.05 7.75
N HIS A 47 -1.15 8.90 8.78
CA HIS A 47 -1.35 10.35 8.69
C HIS A 47 -0.07 11.16 8.95
N ALA A 48 1.08 10.51 9.20
CA ALA A 48 2.34 11.20 9.40
C ALA A 48 2.82 11.79 8.06
N GLY A 49 2.73 13.10 7.90
CA GLY A 49 3.10 13.79 6.66
C GLY A 49 4.60 13.67 6.35
N ASP A 50 4.93 13.36 5.11
CA ASP A 50 6.32 13.18 4.62
C ASP A 50 7.18 14.44 4.76
N LEU A 51 6.57 15.63 4.74
CA LEU A 51 7.27 16.91 4.84
C LEU A 51 7.98 17.13 6.19
N GLN A 52 7.51 16.47 7.25
CA GLN A 52 8.10 16.59 8.58
C GLN A 52 9.24 15.60 8.84
N THR A 53 9.38 14.57 8.00
CA THR A 53 10.29 13.44 8.25
C THR A 53 11.44 13.33 7.25
N GLY A 54 11.46 14.16 6.19
CA GLY A 54 12.50 14.14 5.14
C GLY A 54 12.58 12.82 4.36
N ARG A 55 11.52 12.01 4.40
CA ARG A 55 11.48 10.70 3.73
C ARG A 55 11.27 10.86 2.24
N THR A 56 11.92 9.99 1.46
CA THR A 56 11.80 9.93 0.00
C THR A 56 10.60 9.12 -0.47
N GLY A 57 9.96 8.35 0.44
CA GLY A 57 8.75 7.54 0.19
C GLY A 57 8.17 7.00 1.50
N ASP A 58 7.07 6.25 1.40
CA ASP A 58 6.49 5.57 2.57
C ASP A 58 7.38 4.43 3.06
N PHE A 59 8.04 3.73 2.11
CA PHE A 59 9.03 2.69 2.41
C PHE A 59 10.21 2.79 1.46
N GLU A 60 11.37 2.36 1.94
CA GLU A 60 12.59 2.27 1.14
C GLU A 60 13.20 0.88 1.27
N VAL A 61 13.50 0.26 0.13
CA VAL A 61 14.23 -1.00 0.06
C VAL A 61 15.33 -0.84 -0.98
N ASP A 62 16.58 -0.79 -0.54
CA ASP A 62 17.75 -0.49 -1.37
C ASP A 62 17.58 0.79 -2.20
N SER A 63 17.60 0.70 -3.53
CA SER A 63 17.38 1.82 -4.46
C SER A 63 15.91 2.06 -4.79
N ILE A 64 14.97 1.28 -4.22
CA ILE A 64 13.55 1.39 -4.52
C ILE A 64 12.86 2.25 -3.46
N SER A 65 12.04 3.20 -3.90
CA SER A 65 11.19 4.03 -3.04
C SER A 65 9.73 3.72 -3.31
N TYR A 66 9.02 3.18 -2.33
CA TYR A 66 7.59 2.88 -2.43
C TYR A 66 6.77 4.07 -1.95
N HIS A 67 5.79 4.46 -2.76
CA HIS A 67 4.73 5.39 -2.43
C HIS A 67 3.40 4.64 -2.43
N VAL A 68 2.60 4.81 -1.39
CA VAL A 68 1.32 4.13 -1.24
C VAL A 68 0.23 5.17 -1.04
N THR A 69 -0.76 5.20 -1.91
CA THR A 69 -1.86 6.15 -1.79
C THR A 69 -3.18 5.58 -2.28
N ALA A 70 -4.26 5.82 -1.52
CA ALA A 70 -5.62 5.48 -1.92
C ALA A 70 -6.15 6.39 -3.06
N THR A 71 -5.57 7.59 -3.21
CA THR A 71 -6.04 8.59 -4.17
C THR A 71 -4.84 9.30 -4.81
N PRO A 72 -4.34 8.79 -5.94
CA PRO A 72 -3.20 9.40 -6.61
C PRO A 72 -3.54 10.82 -7.12
N GLY A 73 -2.60 11.74 -6.89
CA GLY A 73 -2.63 13.13 -7.34
C GLY A 73 -1.26 13.54 -7.89
N ARG A 74 -1.14 14.79 -8.34
CA ARG A 74 0.12 15.33 -8.89
C ARG A 74 1.25 15.34 -7.85
N ASP A 75 0.92 15.57 -6.60
CA ASP A 75 1.86 15.60 -5.48
C ASP A 75 2.68 14.30 -5.34
N VAL A 76 2.03 13.13 -5.43
CA VAL A 76 2.73 11.85 -5.38
C VAL A 76 3.55 11.60 -6.65
N ILE A 77 3.09 12.07 -7.81
CA ILE A 77 3.85 11.97 -9.07
C ILE A 77 5.13 12.84 -9.01
N GLU A 78 5.05 14.03 -8.41
CA GLU A 78 6.22 14.87 -8.18
C GLU A 78 7.24 14.23 -7.23
N LYS A 79 6.78 13.53 -6.19
CA LYS A 79 7.67 12.73 -5.32
C LYS A 79 8.36 11.61 -6.12
N CYS A 80 7.63 10.90 -6.97
CA CYS A 80 8.20 9.89 -7.87
C CYS A 80 9.25 10.50 -8.80
N ARG A 81 8.99 11.68 -9.36
CA ARG A 81 9.95 12.41 -10.21
C ARG A 81 11.23 12.75 -9.43
N ALA A 82 11.08 13.28 -8.22
CA ALA A 82 12.23 13.61 -7.37
C ALA A 82 13.08 12.38 -7.05
N ASN A 83 12.45 11.24 -6.75
CA ASN A 83 13.16 9.98 -6.52
C ASN A 83 13.91 9.51 -7.76
N ALA A 84 13.27 9.55 -8.92
CA ALA A 84 13.91 9.19 -10.18
C ALA A 84 15.11 10.10 -10.52
N ALA A 85 15.00 11.40 -10.20
CA ALA A 85 16.11 12.35 -10.35
C ALA A 85 17.27 12.08 -9.37
N ALA A 86 16.98 11.50 -8.22
CA ALA A 86 17.96 11.07 -7.21
C ALA A 86 18.52 9.65 -7.46
N ASN A 87 18.33 9.08 -8.65
CA ASN A 87 18.73 7.72 -9.04
C ASN A 87 18.09 6.62 -8.17
N ARG A 88 16.90 6.87 -7.64
CA ARG A 88 16.07 5.86 -7.01
C ARG A 88 14.98 5.41 -7.99
N HIS A 89 14.51 4.18 -7.84
CA HIS A 89 13.40 3.69 -8.65
C HIS A 89 12.08 3.85 -7.87
N PRO A 90 11.20 4.79 -8.25
CA PRO A 90 9.92 4.96 -7.59
C PRO A 90 8.94 3.85 -8.00
N VAL A 91 8.27 3.29 -6.99
CA VAL A 91 7.15 2.35 -7.16
C VAL A 91 5.92 2.96 -6.50
N LEU A 92 4.91 3.25 -7.30
CA LEU A 92 3.63 3.79 -6.83
C LEU A 92 2.60 2.67 -6.72
N VAL A 93 2.13 2.41 -5.51
CA VAL A 93 1.11 1.39 -5.23
C VAL A 93 -0.23 2.09 -4.95
N VAL A 94 -1.25 1.72 -5.71
CA VAL A 94 -2.59 2.31 -5.63
C VAL A 94 -3.65 1.20 -5.66
N PRO A 95 -4.88 1.43 -5.16
CA PRO A 95 -5.99 0.51 -5.38
C PRO A 95 -6.21 0.25 -6.88
N GLY A 96 -6.67 -0.95 -7.24
CA GLY A 96 -6.86 -1.35 -8.64
C GLY A 96 -7.79 -0.40 -9.42
N ASP A 97 -8.81 0.16 -8.77
CA ASP A 97 -9.72 1.14 -9.36
C ASP A 97 -9.08 2.53 -9.61
N GLN A 98 -7.90 2.79 -9.05
CA GLN A 98 -7.11 4.02 -9.24
C GLN A 98 -5.93 3.83 -10.21
N LEU A 99 -5.66 2.61 -10.66
CA LEU A 99 -4.49 2.27 -11.46
C LEU A 99 -4.43 3.07 -12.77
N LEU A 100 -5.54 3.15 -13.49
CA LEU A 100 -5.60 3.87 -14.77
C LEU A 100 -5.39 5.37 -14.58
N LYS A 101 -5.98 5.95 -13.53
CA LYS A 101 -5.78 7.37 -13.17
C LYS A 101 -4.31 7.66 -12.85
N ALA A 102 -3.65 6.79 -12.08
CA ALA A 102 -2.24 6.96 -11.73
C ALA A 102 -1.34 6.91 -12.98
N LYS A 103 -1.63 5.99 -13.92
CA LYS A 103 -0.90 5.89 -15.19
C LYS A 103 -1.06 7.14 -16.05
N HIS A 104 -2.28 7.66 -16.23
CA HIS A 104 -2.52 8.89 -16.97
C HIS A 104 -1.80 10.09 -16.33
N LEU A 105 -1.81 10.21 -14.99
CA LEU A 105 -1.07 11.27 -14.31
C LEU A 105 0.45 11.18 -14.58
N ALA A 106 1.02 9.98 -14.60
CA ALA A 106 2.43 9.79 -14.91
C ALA A 106 2.78 10.10 -16.37
N GLU A 107 1.86 9.79 -17.31
CA GLU A 107 1.97 10.15 -18.72
C GLU A 107 1.90 11.67 -18.90
N ASP A 108 0.90 12.34 -18.32
CA ASP A 108 0.73 13.79 -18.38
C ASP A 108 1.94 14.55 -17.82
N GLU A 109 2.56 13.99 -16.79
CA GLU A 109 3.76 14.54 -16.16
C GLU A 109 5.08 14.06 -16.80
N GLY A 110 5.04 13.21 -17.83
CA GLY A 110 6.19 12.75 -18.59
C GLY A 110 7.19 11.89 -17.82
N ILE A 111 6.71 11.08 -16.87
CA ILE A 111 7.55 10.16 -16.08
C ILE A 111 7.12 8.69 -16.16
N SER A 112 6.23 8.35 -17.08
CA SER A 112 5.65 6.99 -17.20
C SER A 112 6.70 5.89 -17.42
N ASP A 113 7.81 6.21 -18.03
CA ASP A 113 8.97 5.33 -18.28
C ASP A 113 9.94 5.21 -17.08
N ARG A 114 9.76 6.03 -16.06
CA ARG A 114 10.65 6.14 -14.89
C ARG A 114 10.00 5.75 -13.57
N VAL A 115 8.73 5.37 -13.58
CA VAL A 115 7.94 4.96 -12.42
C VAL A 115 7.27 3.62 -12.68
N THR A 116 7.31 2.69 -11.73
CA THR A 116 6.49 1.49 -11.77
C THR A 116 5.18 1.76 -11.01
N ILE A 117 4.04 1.54 -11.65
CA ILE A 117 2.73 1.73 -11.03
C ILE A 117 2.03 0.38 -10.92
N LEU A 118 1.65 0.00 -9.70
CA LEU A 118 1.10 -1.32 -9.39
C LEU A 118 -0.27 -1.19 -8.70
N ALA A 119 -1.18 -2.10 -9.04
CA ALA A 119 -2.38 -2.29 -8.24
C ALA A 119 -2.00 -2.97 -6.91
N LEU A 120 -2.56 -2.50 -5.80
CA LEU A 120 -2.28 -3.03 -4.47
C LEU A 120 -2.64 -4.52 -4.38
N GLU A 121 -3.80 -4.88 -4.90
CA GLU A 121 -4.33 -6.23 -4.87
C GLU A 121 -3.40 -7.22 -5.60
N ASP A 122 -2.93 -6.84 -6.78
CA ASP A 122 -1.99 -7.66 -7.57
C ASP A 122 -0.61 -7.72 -6.89
N PHE A 123 -0.14 -6.58 -6.37
CA PHE A 123 1.13 -6.49 -5.67
C PHE A 123 1.19 -7.40 -4.44
N VAL A 124 0.11 -7.48 -3.66
CA VAL A 124 0.03 -8.36 -2.49
C VAL A 124 -0.15 -9.81 -2.91
N ALA A 125 -1.10 -10.12 -3.81
CA ALA A 125 -1.40 -11.48 -4.24
C ALA A 125 -0.19 -12.17 -4.89
N GLN A 126 0.50 -11.50 -5.82
CA GLN A 126 1.71 -12.03 -6.46
C GLN A 126 2.80 -12.33 -5.45
N ASN A 127 3.00 -11.45 -4.47
CA ASN A 127 4.01 -11.65 -3.45
C ASN A 127 3.67 -12.77 -2.47
N VAL A 128 2.39 -13.01 -2.14
CA VAL A 128 2.00 -14.20 -1.36
C VAL A 128 2.44 -15.47 -2.08
N ILE A 129 2.21 -15.55 -3.40
CA ILE A 129 2.61 -16.71 -4.22
C ILE A 129 4.13 -16.87 -4.23
N GLU A 130 4.88 -15.80 -4.51
CA GLU A 130 6.35 -15.84 -4.59
C GLU A 130 6.98 -16.22 -3.25
N ILE A 131 6.53 -15.62 -2.13
CA ILE A 131 7.03 -15.91 -0.79
C ILE A 131 6.70 -17.37 -0.42
N SER A 132 5.51 -17.87 -0.76
CA SER A 132 5.12 -19.25 -0.49
C SER A 132 6.05 -20.23 -1.18
N VAL A 133 6.35 -20.00 -2.46
CA VAL A 133 7.27 -20.84 -3.23
C VAL A 133 8.69 -20.78 -2.67
N GLU A 134 9.19 -19.58 -2.35
CA GLU A 134 10.55 -19.38 -1.87
C GLU A 134 10.81 -20.04 -0.51
N HIS A 135 9.84 -19.97 0.40
CA HIS A 135 9.99 -20.54 1.74
C HIS A 135 9.45 -21.97 1.89
N GLY A 136 8.90 -22.56 0.81
CA GLY A 136 8.26 -23.89 0.87
C GLY A 136 7.00 -23.93 1.74
N ASN A 137 6.39 -22.79 1.99
CA ASN A 137 5.13 -22.66 2.73
C ASN A 137 3.93 -22.83 1.81
N ASP A 138 2.78 -23.20 2.37
CA ASP A 138 1.55 -23.10 1.61
C ASP A 138 1.06 -21.64 1.51
N PHE A 139 0.20 -21.38 0.55
CA PHE A 139 -0.36 -20.05 0.29
C PHE A 139 -1.05 -19.46 1.52
N TYR A 140 -1.86 -20.26 2.22
CA TYR A 140 -2.63 -19.77 3.37
C TYR A 140 -1.74 -19.46 4.57
N ALA A 141 -0.71 -20.27 4.82
CA ALA A 141 0.26 -19.99 5.87
C ALA A 141 0.99 -18.65 5.61
N THR A 142 1.39 -18.40 4.38
CA THR A 142 2.02 -17.11 3.99
C THR A 142 1.04 -15.94 4.11
N LEU A 143 -0.21 -16.11 3.69
CA LEU A 143 -1.24 -15.10 3.85
C LEU A 143 -1.49 -14.78 5.32
N GLN A 144 -1.58 -15.80 6.19
CA GLN A 144 -1.71 -15.60 7.63
C GLN A 144 -0.53 -14.85 8.24
N GLN A 145 0.69 -15.09 7.79
CA GLN A 145 1.88 -14.34 8.22
C GLN A 145 1.77 -12.85 7.85
N ILE A 146 1.39 -12.54 6.59
CA ILE A 146 1.22 -11.16 6.14
C ILE A 146 0.11 -10.44 6.91
N ILE A 147 -1.05 -11.10 7.13
CA ILE A 147 -2.15 -10.53 7.90
C ILE A 147 -1.77 -10.37 9.37
N GLY A 148 -1.06 -11.31 9.96
CA GLY A 148 -0.52 -11.20 11.31
C GLY A 148 0.40 -9.99 11.47
N GLU A 149 1.32 -9.79 10.54
CA GLU A 149 2.22 -8.64 10.52
C GLU A 149 1.45 -7.33 10.26
N TYR A 150 0.46 -7.33 9.38
CA TYR A 150 -0.43 -6.19 9.17
C TYR A 150 -1.15 -5.79 10.47
N ASN A 151 -1.76 -6.75 11.17
CA ASN A 151 -2.46 -6.50 12.42
C ASN A 151 -1.54 -5.98 13.52
N ARG A 152 -0.31 -6.49 13.61
CA ARG A 152 0.72 -5.99 14.52
C ARG A 152 1.03 -4.52 14.22
N ARG A 153 1.18 -4.15 12.94
CA ARG A 153 1.44 -2.77 12.52
C ARG A 153 0.30 -1.82 12.88
N ILE A 154 -0.95 -2.28 12.73
CA ILE A 154 -2.13 -1.51 13.16
C ILE A 154 -2.09 -1.27 14.68
N GLU A 155 -1.84 -2.31 15.48
CA GLU A 155 -1.77 -2.20 16.94
C GLU A 155 -0.71 -1.21 17.43
N GLU A 156 0.42 -1.15 16.74
CA GLU A 156 1.53 -0.27 17.13
C GLU A 156 1.32 1.19 16.70
N ALA A 157 0.73 1.42 15.53
CA ALA A 157 0.73 2.74 14.90
C ALA A 157 -0.63 3.43 14.90
N GLU A 158 -1.74 2.69 15.02
CA GLU A 158 -3.07 3.24 14.87
C GLU A 158 -3.89 3.13 16.17
N THR A 159 -4.79 4.09 16.35
CA THR A 159 -5.74 4.07 17.48
C THR A 159 -7.05 3.34 17.14
N ASP A 160 -7.33 3.15 15.86
CA ASP A 160 -8.55 2.51 15.36
C ASP A 160 -8.32 1.02 15.10
N MET A 161 -8.65 0.19 16.10
CA MET A 161 -8.52 -1.27 16.01
C MET A 161 -9.52 -1.92 15.03
N ALA A 162 -10.54 -1.18 14.56
CA ALA A 162 -11.46 -1.69 13.53
C ALA A 162 -10.79 -1.82 12.14
N LEU A 163 -9.55 -1.34 11.99
CA LEU A 163 -8.73 -1.54 10.79
C LEU A 163 -8.12 -2.95 10.72
N LYS A 164 -8.12 -3.72 11.79
CA LYS A 164 -7.58 -5.10 11.80
C LYS A 164 -8.38 -6.02 10.88
N ILE A 165 -7.69 -6.98 10.30
CA ILE A 165 -8.26 -8.00 9.40
C ILE A 165 -8.35 -9.33 10.16
N GLU A 166 -9.53 -9.92 10.18
CA GLU A 166 -9.75 -11.29 10.66
C GLU A 166 -9.90 -12.21 9.43
N LEU A 167 -9.11 -13.27 9.41
CA LEU A 167 -9.29 -14.36 8.44
C LEU A 167 -10.33 -15.33 8.99
N LEU A 168 -11.38 -15.56 8.21
CA LEU A 168 -12.46 -16.50 8.51
C LEU A 168 -12.03 -17.94 8.26
#